data_ae7693f37228e047abcb7d9cc59c7b03
#
_entry.id   ae7693f37228e047abcb7d9cc59c7b03
#
_cell.length_a   1.000
_cell.length_b   1.000
_cell.length_c   1.000
_cell.angle_alpha   90.00
_cell.angle_beta   90.00
_cell.angle_gamma   90.00
#
_symmetry.space_group_name_H-M   'P 1'
#
loop_
_entity.id
_entity.type
_entity.pdbx_description
1 polymer ?
#
loop_
_entity_poly.entity_id
_entity_poly.type
_entity_poly.pdbx_seq_one_letter_code
_entity_poly.pdbx_strand_id
1 'polypeptide(L)'
;MLRIARNDVERIYAQVLEEYPHECCGILSEGAEGGISTAHVCENMQQRRHEEDPERYPRDARTAYLIDPVEQMRINEAAEKSGGRVSGFYHSHIDCEAYFSEEDERRTWIFNRREAGEEPD
;
A
#
# COMPACT_ATOMS: atom_id res chain seq x y z
N MET A 1 11.07 -0.23 -14.26
CA MET A 1 11.32 -0.50 -12.84
C MET A 1 10.65 0.55 -11.97
N LEU A 2 10.00 0.10 -10.91
CA LEU A 2 9.38 1.01 -9.96
C LEU A 2 10.45 1.69 -9.10
N ARG A 3 10.36 3.02 -9.00
CA ARG A 3 11.30 3.81 -8.19
C ARG A 3 10.51 4.63 -7.19
N ILE A 4 10.97 4.61 -5.96
CA ILE A 4 10.32 5.35 -4.87
C ILE A 4 11.39 6.18 -4.16
N ALA A 5 11.08 7.44 -3.87
CA ALA A 5 12.02 8.30 -3.16
C ALA A 5 12.32 7.75 -1.77
N ARG A 6 13.57 7.95 -1.32
CA ARG A 6 13.99 7.45 -0.01
C ARG A 6 13.08 7.92 1.12
N ASN A 7 12.69 9.17 1.12
CA ASN A 7 11.81 9.69 2.17
C ASN A 7 10.49 8.96 2.21
N ASP A 8 9.97 8.59 1.04
CA ASP A 8 8.72 7.84 0.98
C ASP A 8 8.91 6.40 1.45
N VAL A 9 10.04 5.78 1.12
CA VAL A 9 10.35 4.44 1.63
C VAL A 9 10.43 4.46 3.16
N GLU A 10 11.05 5.48 3.73
CA GLU A 10 11.14 5.63 5.18
C GLU A 10 9.75 5.80 5.81
N ARG A 11 8.87 6.55 5.16
CA ARG A 11 7.50 6.71 5.63
C ARG A 11 6.74 5.40 5.59
N ILE A 12 6.95 4.60 4.55
CA ILE A 12 6.31 3.29 4.45
C ILE A 12 6.81 2.36 5.55
N TYR A 13 8.10 2.35 5.83
CA TYR A 13 8.65 1.57 6.93
C TYR A 13 8.06 1.99 8.28
N ALA A 14 7.94 3.30 8.51
CA ALA A 14 7.34 3.80 9.74
C ALA A 14 5.88 3.35 9.83
N GLN A 15 5.16 3.37 8.72
CA GLN A 15 3.78 2.90 8.65
C GLN A 15 3.67 1.41 9.01
N VAL A 16 4.57 0.58 8.46
CA VAL A 16 4.58 -0.85 8.75
C VAL A 16 4.74 -1.09 10.25
N LEU A 17 5.68 -0.41 10.88
CA LEU A 17 5.93 -0.59 12.30
C LEU A 17 4.79 -0.07 13.16
N GLU A 18 4.19 1.04 12.77
CA GLU A 18 3.09 1.64 13.51
C GLU A 18 1.83 0.80 13.45
N GLU A 19 1.53 0.21 12.31
CA GLU A 19 0.29 -0.54 12.13
C GLU A 19 0.40 -2.03 12.46
N TYR A 20 1.63 -2.53 12.66
CA TYR A 20 1.82 -3.92 13.05
C TYR A 20 0.94 -4.25 14.28
N PRO A 21 0.24 -5.39 14.34
CA PRO A 21 0.29 -6.55 13.43
C PRO A 21 -0.68 -6.50 12.25
N HIS A 22 -1.25 -5.35 11.96
CA HIS A 22 -2.12 -5.19 10.80
C HIS A 22 -1.29 -4.88 9.57
N GLU A 23 -1.75 -5.34 8.42
CA GLU A 23 -1.14 -4.95 7.16
C GLU A 23 -1.38 -3.47 6.92
N CYS A 24 -0.36 -2.77 6.48
CA CYS A 24 -0.52 -1.40 6.02
C CYS A 24 -0.63 -1.39 4.50
N CYS A 25 -1.12 -0.29 3.95
CA CYS A 25 -1.33 -0.20 2.52
C CYS A 25 -1.22 1.24 2.04
N GLY A 26 -1.09 1.39 0.73
CA GLY A 26 -1.04 2.69 0.12
C GLY A 26 -1.01 2.61 -1.39
N ILE A 27 -0.95 3.78 -1.99
CA ILE A 27 -1.00 3.94 -3.44
C ILE A 27 0.25 4.71 -3.88
N LEU A 28 0.79 4.31 -5.02
CA LEU A 28 1.93 4.97 -5.62
C LEU A 28 1.48 5.72 -6.86
N SER A 29 1.95 6.94 -7.03
CA SER A 29 1.66 7.72 -8.23
C SER A 29 2.94 8.35 -8.77
N GLU A 30 2.98 8.58 -10.08
CA GLU A 30 4.11 9.26 -10.71
C GLU A 30 3.61 10.45 -11.51
N GLY A 31 4.49 11.43 -11.73
CA GLY A 31 4.16 12.62 -12.49
C GLY A 31 4.17 12.38 -13.99
N ALA A 32 3.92 13.45 -14.74
CA ALA A 32 3.82 13.39 -16.20
C ALA A 32 5.05 12.81 -16.88
N GLU A 33 6.21 13.05 -16.32
CA GLU A 33 7.47 12.58 -16.89
C GLU A 33 7.85 11.18 -16.41
N GLY A 34 7.06 10.60 -15.51
CA GLY A 34 7.36 9.31 -14.94
C GLY A 34 8.53 9.37 -13.98
N GLY A 35 9.25 8.25 -13.85
CA GLY A 35 10.46 8.18 -13.04
C GLY A 35 10.18 7.75 -11.61
N ILE A 36 10.16 8.71 -10.69
CA ILE A 36 10.03 8.40 -9.26
C ILE A 36 8.56 8.48 -8.84
N SER A 37 8.09 7.43 -8.16
CA SER A 37 6.74 7.38 -7.63
C SER A 37 6.70 7.97 -6.23
N THR A 38 5.58 8.63 -5.93
CA THR A 38 5.27 9.18 -4.62
C THR A 38 4.32 8.23 -3.91
N ALA A 39 4.57 7.99 -2.63
CA ALA A 39 3.73 7.11 -1.83
C ALA A 39 2.64 7.91 -1.13
N HIS A 40 1.42 7.41 -1.22
CA HIS A 40 0.25 7.96 -0.52
C HIS A 40 -0.17 6.91 0.51
N VAL A 41 0.08 7.20 1.77
CA VAL A 41 -0.30 6.32 2.87
C VAL A 41 -1.82 6.28 2.96
N CYS A 42 -2.38 5.08 2.98
CA CYS A 42 -3.82 4.90 3.05
C CYS A 42 -4.20 4.15 4.33
N GLU A 43 -5.42 4.38 4.80
CA GLU A 43 -5.97 3.61 5.90
C GLU A 43 -6.32 2.21 5.40
N ASN A 44 -6.00 1.20 6.21
CA ASN A 44 -6.49 -0.14 5.94
C ASN A 44 -7.86 -0.30 6.60
N MET A 45 -8.90 -0.33 5.81
CA MET A 45 -10.27 -0.42 6.30
C MET A 45 -10.71 -1.85 6.64
N GLN A 46 -9.87 -2.83 6.39
CA GLN A 46 -10.24 -4.24 6.53
C GLN A 46 -10.70 -4.60 7.93
N GLN A 47 -9.99 -4.09 8.96
CA GLN A 47 -10.34 -4.41 10.33
C GLN A 47 -11.73 -3.91 10.69
N ARG A 48 -12.03 -2.67 10.33
CA ARG A 48 -13.34 -2.09 10.59
C ARG A 48 -14.45 -2.84 9.86
N ARG A 49 -14.23 -3.18 8.59
CA ARG A 49 -15.21 -3.94 7.81
C ARG A 49 -15.42 -5.33 8.37
N HIS A 50 -14.34 -5.98 8.79
CA HIS A 50 -14.43 -7.30 9.42
C HIS A 50 -15.27 -7.26 10.69
N GLU A 51 -15.08 -6.23 11.52
CA GLU A 51 -15.84 -6.08 12.76
C GLU A 51 -17.31 -5.76 12.51
N GLU A 52 -17.59 -4.98 11.48
CA GLU A 52 -18.98 -4.61 11.15
C GLU A 52 -19.74 -5.72 10.46
N ASP A 53 -19.07 -6.50 9.62
CA ASP A 53 -19.71 -7.54 8.82
C ASP A 53 -18.75 -8.71 8.58
N PRO A 54 -18.57 -9.58 9.59
CA PRO A 54 -17.61 -10.68 9.48
C PRO A 54 -17.98 -11.74 8.44
N GLU A 55 -19.24 -11.83 8.06
CA GLU A 55 -19.64 -12.77 7.01
C GLU A 55 -19.14 -12.32 5.64
N ARG A 56 -19.26 -11.04 5.36
CA ARG A 56 -18.79 -10.47 4.09
C ARG A 56 -17.29 -10.28 4.07
N TYR A 57 -16.72 -9.95 5.23
CA TYR A 57 -15.29 -9.72 5.38
C TYR A 57 -14.72 -10.66 6.44
N PRO A 58 -14.54 -11.94 6.08
CA PRO A 58 -14.13 -12.95 7.08
C PRO A 58 -12.69 -12.81 7.56
N ARG A 59 -11.85 -12.07 6.84
CA ARG A 59 -10.46 -11.85 7.21
C ARG A 59 -10.30 -10.51 7.89
N ASP A 60 -9.45 -10.46 8.93
CA ASP A 60 -9.12 -9.20 9.58
C ASP A 60 -7.89 -8.56 8.92
N ALA A 61 -7.44 -7.43 9.47
CA ALA A 61 -6.37 -6.66 8.88
C ALA A 61 -4.99 -7.29 9.02
N ARG A 62 -4.86 -8.40 9.76
CA ARG A 62 -3.57 -9.09 9.86
C ARG A 62 -3.25 -9.89 8.60
N THR A 63 -4.25 -10.23 7.81
CA THR A 63 -4.05 -11.04 6.61
C THR A 63 -4.70 -10.44 5.36
N ALA A 64 -5.26 -9.25 5.47
CA ALA A 64 -5.92 -8.61 4.34
C ALA A 64 -5.86 -7.10 4.46
N TYR A 65 -6.08 -6.41 3.35
CA TYR A 65 -6.19 -4.97 3.37
C TYR A 65 -7.28 -4.51 2.42
N LEU A 66 -7.79 -3.33 2.69
CA LEU A 66 -8.84 -2.72 1.87
C LEU A 66 -8.66 -1.20 1.92
N ILE A 67 -8.47 -0.60 0.76
CA ILE A 67 -8.38 0.85 0.64
C ILE A 67 -9.77 1.39 0.32
N ASP A 68 -10.15 2.49 0.97
CA ASP A 68 -11.41 3.16 0.71
C ASP A 68 -11.50 3.55 -0.77
N PRO A 69 -12.52 3.08 -1.49
CA PRO A 69 -12.67 3.43 -2.91
C PRO A 69 -12.74 4.94 -3.17
N VAL A 70 -13.27 5.72 -2.25
CA VAL A 70 -13.33 7.18 -2.38
C VAL A 70 -11.93 7.77 -2.29
N GLU A 71 -11.12 7.30 -1.34
CA GLU A 71 -9.74 7.74 -1.22
C GLU A 71 -8.92 7.36 -2.46
N GLN A 72 -9.13 6.14 -2.95
CA GLN A 72 -8.47 5.69 -4.16
C GLN A 72 -8.81 6.57 -5.34
N MET A 73 -10.08 6.91 -5.48
CA MET A 73 -10.55 7.78 -6.56
C MET A 73 -9.91 9.17 -6.47
N ARG A 74 -9.85 9.74 -5.26
CA ARG A 74 -9.24 11.06 -5.08
C ARG A 74 -7.78 11.08 -5.47
N ILE A 75 -7.04 10.05 -5.10
CA ILE A 75 -5.63 9.96 -5.43
C ILE A 75 -5.45 9.81 -6.94
N ASN A 76 -6.28 8.97 -7.56
CA ASN A 76 -6.24 8.77 -8.99
C ASN A 76 -6.54 10.05 -9.74
N GLU A 77 -7.58 10.79 -9.36
CA GLU A 77 -7.94 12.04 -9.99
C GLU A 77 -6.86 13.11 -9.82
N ALA A 78 -6.27 13.18 -8.63
CA ALA A 78 -5.20 14.14 -8.38
C ALA A 78 -3.98 13.84 -9.25
N ALA A 79 -3.64 12.56 -9.40
CA ALA A 79 -2.53 12.16 -10.26
C ALA A 79 -2.80 12.55 -11.72
N GLU A 80 -4.01 12.26 -12.21
CA GLU A 80 -4.38 12.59 -13.58
C GLU A 80 -4.38 14.10 -13.83
N LYS A 81 -4.87 14.88 -12.87
CA LYS A 81 -4.87 16.34 -13.00
C LYS A 81 -3.47 16.93 -13.11
N SER A 82 -2.50 16.30 -12.48
CA SER A 82 -1.11 16.75 -12.58
C SER A 82 -0.41 16.22 -13.82
N GLY A 83 -1.14 15.50 -14.67
CA GLY A 83 -0.58 14.92 -15.88
C GLY A 83 0.10 13.57 -15.67
N GLY A 84 0.02 13.04 -14.46
CA GLY A 84 0.62 11.76 -14.12
C GLY A 84 -0.40 10.65 -14.03
N ARG A 85 -0.08 9.65 -13.24
CA ARG A 85 -0.94 8.47 -13.09
C ARG A 85 -0.61 7.70 -11.83
N VAL A 86 -1.53 6.83 -11.42
CA VAL A 86 -1.24 5.83 -10.40
C VAL A 86 -0.28 4.82 -11.00
N SER A 87 0.83 4.58 -10.33
CA SER A 87 1.88 3.66 -10.81
C SER A 87 1.84 2.32 -10.10
N GLY A 88 1.15 2.20 -8.98
CA GLY A 88 1.03 0.92 -8.30
C GLY A 88 0.38 1.04 -6.93
N PHE A 89 0.34 -0.08 -6.26
CA PHE A 89 -0.19 -0.21 -4.91
C PHE A 89 0.85 -0.91 -4.06
N TYR A 90 0.83 -0.67 -2.77
CA TYR A 90 1.71 -1.38 -1.86
C TYR A 90 0.95 -1.83 -0.62
N HIS A 91 1.41 -2.90 -0.02
CA HIS A 91 0.92 -3.34 1.27
C HIS A 91 2.01 -4.16 1.96
N SER A 92 1.95 -4.19 3.28
CA SER A 92 2.84 -5.06 4.04
C SER A 92 2.25 -6.46 4.07
N HIS A 93 3.12 -7.44 4.28
CA HIS A 93 2.72 -8.83 4.35
C HIS A 93 3.27 -9.43 5.64
N ILE A 94 2.39 -9.64 6.60
CA ILE A 94 2.78 -10.07 7.94
C ILE A 94 2.29 -11.49 8.16
N ASP A 95 3.07 -12.43 7.67
CA ASP A 95 2.70 -13.84 7.70
C ASP A 95 3.62 -14.69 8.57
N CYS A 96 4.47 -14.06 9.34
CA CYS A 96 5.45 -14.80 10.13
C CYS A 96 5.67 -14.12 11.48
N GLU A 97 6.73 -14.52 12.16
CA GLU A 97 7.01 -14.14 13.53
C GLU A 97 7.09 -12.63 13.74
N ALA A 98 6.82 -12.21 14.95
CA ALA A 98 6.72 -10.82 15.30
C ALA A 98 8.08 -10.15 15.52
N TYR A 99 9.09 -10.53 14.76
CA TYR A 99 10.36 -9.84 14.77
C TYR A 99 10.82 -9.58 13.35
N PHE A 100 11.59 -8.54 13.18
CA PHE A 100 12.11 -8.17 11.87
C PHE A 100 13.63 -8.08 11.94
N SER A 101 14.30 -8.90 11.13
CA SER A 101 15.66 -8.63 10.75
C SER A 101 15.63 -7.66 9.59
N GLU A 102 16.77 -7.11 9.23
CA GLU A 102 16.85 -6.22 8.07
C GLU A 102 16.35 -6.90 6.80
N GLU A 103 16.62 -8.18 6.65
CA GLU A 103 16.17 -8.93 5.50
C GLU A 103 14.66 -9.16 5.53
N ASP A 104 14.12 -9.43 6.70
CA ASP A 104 12.69 -9.65 6.86
C ASP A 104 11.89 -8.39 6.55
N GLU A 105 12.41 -7.24 6.94
CA GLU A 105 11.76 -5.97 6.62
C GLU A 105 11.58 -5.79 5.12
N ARG A 106 12.55 -6.24 4.33
CA ARG A 106 12.45 -6.14 2.89
C ARG A 106 11.36 -7.04 2.32
N ARG A 107 10.97 -8.07 3.05
CA ARG A 107 9.97 -9.05 2.60
C ARG A 107 8.58 -8.78 3.14
N THR A 108 8.45 -7.81 4.04
CA THR A 108 7.15 -7.57 4.67
C THR A 108 6.19 -6.79 3.82
N TRP A 109 6.64 -6.27 2.68
CA TRP A 109 5.76 -5.50 1.81
C TRP A 109 6.03 -5.81 0.35
N ILE A 110 4.94 -5.76 -0.40
CA ILE A 110 4.92 -6.15 -1.80
C ILE A 110 4.40 -4.99 -2.62
N PHE A 111 5.12 -4.67 -3.68
CA PHE A 111 4.69 -3.65 -4.62
C PHE A 111 3.99 -4.33 -5.78
N ASN A 112 2.70 -4.06 -5.93
CA ASN A 112 1.88 -4.66 -6.96
C ASN A 112 1.57 -3.62 -8.03
N ARG A 113 2.07 -3.86 -9.24
CA ARG A 113 1.86 -2.96 -10.37
C ARG A 113 0.74 -3.41 -11.30
N ARG A 114 0.10 -4.51 -10.97
CA ARG A 114 -0.95 -5.08 -11.82
C ARG A 114 -2.13 -4.13 -12.00
N GLU A 115 -2.54 -3.46 -10.95
CA GLU A 115 -3.64 -2.51 -11.01
C GLU A 115 -3.30 -1.29 -11.86
N ALA A 116 -2.01 -1.04 -12.06
CA ALA A 116 -1.55 0.01 -12.96
C ALA A 116 -1.32 -0.52 -14.39
N GLY A 117 -1.70 -1.76 -14.67
CA GLY A 117 -1.57 -2.36 -15.98
C GLY A 117 -0.24 -3.03 -16.24
N GLU A 118 0.51 -3.33 -15.19
CA GLU A 118 1.82 -3.96 -15.32
C GLU A 118 1.90 -5.22 -14.47
N GLU A 119 2.81 -6.11 -14.83
CA GLU A 119 3.04 -7.32 -14.07
C GLU A 119 3.72 -7.00 -12.74
N PRO A 120 3.41 -7.73 -11.67
CA PRO A 120 4.10 -7.59 -10.40
C PRO A 120 5.58 -7.94 -10.53
N ASP A 121 6.40 -7.24 -9.81
CA ASP A 121 7.83 -7.57 -9.75
C ASP A 121 8.10 -8.72 -8.80
#